data_e448a801d5f2d61583dd78654583fc7c
#
_entry.id   e448a801d5f2d61583dd78654583fc7c
#
_cell.length_a   1.000
_cell.length_b   1.000
_cell.length_c   1.000
_cell.angle_alpha   90.00
_cell.angle_beta   90.00
_cell.angle_gamma   90.00
#
_symmetry.space_group_name_H-M   'P 1'
#
loop_
_entity.id
_entity.type
_entity.pdbx_description
1 polymer ?
#
loop_
_entity_poly.entity_id
_entity_poly.type
_entity_poly.pdbx_seq_one_letter_code
_entity_poly.pdbx_strand_id
1 'polypeptide(L)'
;MLHAEQITEFLISISTMLLVARVLAEVCTHFNQPSIIGEIFAGILLGPTVLGALSPDLFAYVFPSDSAVKTVLEGITTLAVVMLLLVIGLEVDLSLLLRHRKAAFYTSMIGTMFPFVLGFALAYHFPEMFGAGGNASLLVFALFVGTAMSISALPVIARTLMDMNMLKSQIGLIIIASAMFGDLLGWIIFSVILGMMGTGSPGNQLGTTILLLGGFVLVMLIPVRRLINRAIPFLQTKISYPGGILNFIFILGFLCAAFTEWLGVHAIFGAFIVGVAIGDSAHLSEKTKEILHQFVTNIFAPLFFVSIGLKVDFFANFS
;
A
#
# COMPACT_ATOMS: atom_id res chain seq x y z
N MET A 1 -7.41 17.57 21.48
CA MET A 1 -5.92 17.57 21.56
C MET A 1 -5.53 16.37 22.40
N LEU A 2 -4.42 15.72 22.06
CA LEU A 2 -3.88 14.66 22.90
C LEU A 2 -3.40 15.23 24.24
N HIS A 3 -3.62 14.49 25.33
CA HIS A 3 -3.03 14.81 26.64
C HIS A 3 -1.54 14.48 26.64
N ALA A 4 -0.78 15.05 27.58
CA ALA A 4 0.68 14.85 27.66
C ALA A 4 1.07 13.36 27.78
N GLU A 5 0.28 12.58 28.50
CA GLU A 5 0.46 11.14 28.67
C GLU A 5 0.28 10.39 27.32
N GLN A 6 -0.77 10.68 26.57
CA GLN A 6 -1.03 10.12 25.25
C GLN A 6 0.06 10.46 24.22
N ILE A 7 0.65 11.67 24.31
CA ILE A 7 1.79 12.04 23.46
C ILE A 7 3.01 11.18 23.81
N THR A 8 3.26 10.95 25.10
CA THR A 8 4.37 10.10 25.55
C THR A 8 4.19 8.66 25.08
N GLU A 9 3.03 8.06 25.25
CA GLU A 9 2.70 6.73 24.80
C GLU A 9 2.86 6.59 23.29
N PHE A 10 2.32 7.53 22.53
CA PHE A 10 2.45 7.57 21.08
C PHE A 10 3.92 7.62 20.62
N LEU A 11 4.76 8.44 21.24
CA LEU A 11 6.18 8.54 20.89
C LEU A 11 6.94 7.27 21.27
N ILE A 12 6.59 6.62 22.39
CA ILE A 12 7.15 5.32 22.79
C ILE A 12 6.77 4.26 21.76
N SER A 13 5.49 4.20 21.34
CA SER A 13 5.01 3.25 20.32
C SER A 13 5.83 3.38 19.03
N ILE A 14 5.95 4.59 18.46
CA ILE A 14 6.70 4.82 17.22
C ILE A 14 8.17 4.48 17.39
N SER A 15 8.79 4.91 18.50
CA SER A 15 10.21 4.64 18.74
C SER A 15 10.49 3.14 18.84
N THR A 16 9.62 2.40 19.53
CA THR A 16 9.74 0.95 19.67
C THR A 16 9.54 0.25 18.32
N MET A 17 8.53 0.67 17.55
CA MET A 17 8.31 0.15 16.19
C MET A 17 9.55 0.32 15.30
N LEU A 18 10.11 1.53 15.24
CA LEU A 18 11.28 1.82 14.41
C LEU A 18 12.53 1.06 14.88
N LEU A 19 12.76 0.98 16.21
CA LEU A 19 13.92 0.28 16.77
C LEU A 19 13.90 -1.21 16.42
N VAL A 20 12.78 -1.89 16.72
CA VAL A 20 12.67 -3.34 16.49
C VAL A 20 12.66 -3.65 14.99
N ALA A 21 11.96 -2.83 14.18
CA ALA A 21 11.98 -2.95 12.74
C ALA A 21 13.40 -2.86 12.17
N ARG A 22 14.17 -1.85 12.62
CA ARG A 22 15.53 -1.67 12.12
C ARG A 22 16.45 -2.83 12.50
N VAL A 23 16.39 -3.31 13.73
CA VAL A 23 17.19 -4.45 14.19
C VAL A 23 16.87 -5.70 13.37
N LEU A 24 15.60 -6.02 13.19
CA LEU A 24 15.21 -7.23 12.45
C LEU A 24 15.43 -7.10 10.94
N ALA A 25 15.27 -5.92 10.38
CA ALA A 25 15.62 -5.65 8.98
C ALA A 25 17.10 -5.90 8.73
N GLU A 26 18.01 -5.43 9.61
CA GLU A 26 19.45 -5.70 9.51
C GLU A 26 19.76 -7.20 9.65
N VAL A 27 19.09 -7.90 10.55
CA VAL A 27 19.23 -9.36 10.68
C VAL A 27 18.81 -10.05 9.38
N CYS A 28 17.66 -9.69 8.80
CA CYS A 28 17.21 -10.27 7.54
C CYS A 28 18.17 -9.98 6.39
N THR A 29 18.65 -8.76 6.25
CA THR A 29 19.61 -8.40 5.20
C THR A 29 20.95 -9.12 5.35
N HIS A 30 21.40 -9.38 6.59
CA HIS A 30 22.58 -10.20 6.84
C HIS A 30 22.44 -11.64 6.30
N PHE A 31 21.20 -12.17 6.30
CA PHE A 31 20.88 -13.47 5.69
C PHE A 31 20.44 -13.38 4.21
N ASN A 32 20.74 -12.28 3.51
CA ASN A 32 20.34 -12.01 2.14
C ASN A 32 18.81 -12.10 1.91
N GLN A 33 18.03 -11.76 2.93
CA GLN A 33 16.58 -11.65 2.84
C GLN A 33 16.16 -10.16 2.71
N PRO A 34 15.04 -9.85 2.01
CA PRO A 34 14.51 -8.49 1.96
C PRO A 34 14.22 -7.93 3.37
N SER A 35 14.52 -6.65 3.58
CA SER A 35 14.34 -5.96 4.87
C SER A 35 12.89 -5.98 5.35
N ILE A 36 11.93 -5.96 4.44
CA ILE A 36 10.50 -6.02 4.71
C ILE A 36 10.09 -7.23 5.55
N ILE A 37 10.77 -8.38 5.38
CA ILE A 37 10.50 -9.57 6.18
C ILE A 37 10.77 -9.26 7.66
N GLY A 38 11.90 -8.64 7.96
CA GLY A 38 12.24 -8.21 9.32
C GLY A 38 11.26 -7.17 9.88
N GLU A 39 10.82 -6.23 9.04
CA GLU A 39 9.86 -5.20 9.43
C GLU A 39 8.48 -5.80 9.80
N ILE A 40 7.97 -6.76 9.02
CA ILE A 40 6.71 -7.47 9.34
C ILE A 40 6.88 -8.34 10.59
N PHE A 41 8.00 -9.08 10.69
CA PHE A 41 8.31 -9.87 11.89
C PHE A 41 8.41 -9.00 13.14
N ALA A 42 8.96 -7.79 13.04
CA ALA A 42 8.96 -6.83 14.14
C ALA A 42 7.55 -6.56 14.65
N GLY A 43 6.59 -6.37 13.73
CA GLY A 43 5.18 -6.18 14.09
C GLY A 43 4.58 -7.41 14.78
N ILE A 44 4.86 -8.62 14.29
CA ILE A 44 4.37 -9.86 14.91
C ILE A 44 4.96 -10.05 16.31
N LEU A 45 6.27 -9.76 16.51
CA LEU A 45 6.92 -9.84 17.81
C LEU A 45 6.39 -8.80 18.80
N LEU A 46 6.14 -7.58 18.34
CA LEU A 46 5.57 -6.51 19.14
C LEU A 46 4.06 -6.62 19.33
N GLY A 47 3.40 -7.47 18.57
CA GLY A 47 1.95 -7.65 18.51
C GLY A 47 1.38 -8.56 19.61
N PRO A 48 0.05 -8.80 19.55
CA PRO A 48 -0.66 -9.64 20.50
C PRO A 48 -0.16 -11.07 20.52
N THR A 49 0.34 -11.56 19.38
CA THR A 49 0.85 -12.94 19.25
C THR A 49 2.06 -13.24 20.15
N VAL A 50 3.02 -12.32 20.28
CA VAL A 50 4.24 -12.59 21.05
C VAL A 50 4.30 -11.69 22.29
N LEU A 51 4.45 -10.38 22.13
CA LEU A 51 4.56 -9.47 23.27
C LEU A 51 3.29 -9.46 24.12
N GLY A 52 2.12 -9.45 23.49
CA GLY A 52 0.84 -9.49 24.20
C GLY A 52 0.60 -10.80 24.98
N ALA A 53 1.08 -11.93 24.45
CA ALA A 53 0.99 -13.21 25.12
C ALA A 53 2.02 -13.38 26.24
N LEU A 54 3.26 -12.90 26.06
CA LEU A 54 4.35 -13.03 27.04
C LEU A 54 4.27 -12.00 28.17
N SER A 55 3.88 -10.77 27.87
CA SER A 55 3.82 -9.66 28.83
C SER A 55 2.69 -8.69 28.45
N PRO A 56 1.41 -9.02 28.83
CA PRO A 56 0.26 -8.18 28.54
C PRO A 56 0.41 -6.73 29.03
N ASP A 57 1.01 -6.55 30.22
CA ASP A 57 1.20 -5.22 30.81
C ASP A 57 2.18 -4.37 29.99
N LEU A 58 3.28 -4.95 29.52
CA LEU A 58 4.24 -4.26 28.65
C LEU A 58 3.63 -3.96 27.28
N PHE A 59 2.86 -4.89 26.73
CA PHE A 59 2.12 -4.66 25.48
C PHE A 59 1.15 -3.49 25.62
N ALA A 60 0.34 -3.47 26.70
CA ALA A 60 -0.61 -2.40 26.95
C ALA A 60 0.08 -1.04 27.22
N TYR A 61 1.28 -1.06 27.79
CA TYR A 61 2.08 0.15 27.98
C TYR A 61 2.64 0.70 26.66
N VAL A 62 3.16 -0.17 25.79
CA VAL A 62 3.76 0.24 24.50
C VAL A 62 2.68 0.55 23.47
N PHE A 63 1.59 -0.21 23.45
CA PHE A 63 0.47 -0.05 22.51
C PHE A 63 -0.85 0.07 23.28
N PRO A 64 -1.12 1.23 23.88
CA PRO A 64 -2.31 1.43 24.68
C PRO A 64 -3.59 1.30 23.85
N SER A 65 -4.62 0.75 24.48
CA SER A 65 -5.95 0.58 23.86
C SER A 65 -6.70 1.90 23.69
N ASP A 66 -6.12 3.03 24.10
CA ASP A 66 -6.73 4.35 23.99
C ASP A 66 -7.04 4.65 22.50
N SER A 67 -8.30 4.97 22.25
CA SER A 67 -8.80 5.25 20.90
C SER A 67 -8.09 6.41 20.22
N ALA A 68 -7.63 7.41 20.99
CA ALA A 68 -6.94 8.58 20.44
C ALA A 68 -5.53 8.23 19.94
N VAL A 69 -4.74 7.50 20.75
CA VAL A 69 -3.40 7.05 20.35
C VAL A 69 -3.47 6.10 19.14
N LYS A 70 -4.42 5.17 19.18
CA LYS A 70 -4.66 4.25 18.08
C LYS A 70 -5.01 4.97 16.77
N THR A 71 -5.90 5.96 16.82
CA THR A 71 -6.30 6.75 15.65
C THR A 71 -5.11 7.51 15.06
N VAL A 72 -4.25 8.09 15.90
CA VAL A 72 -3.06 8.79 15.43
C VAL A 72 -2.05 7.84 14.79
N LEU A 73 -1.84 6.65 15.39
CA LEU A 73 -1.00 5.60 14.80
C LEU A 73 -1.53 5.14 13.44
N GLU A 74 -2.84 4.89 13.33
CA GLU A 74 -3.48 4.55 12.05
C GLU A 74 -3.33 5.67 11.01
N GLY A 75 -3.45 6.93 11.41
CA GLY A 75 -3.21 8.08 10.55
C GLY A 75 -1.78 8.12 10.02
N ILE A 76 -0.77 7.90 10.88
CA ILE A 76 0.63 7.87 10.48
C ILE A 76 0.94 6.68 9.58
N THR A 77 0.41 5.50 9.87
CA THR A 77 0.63 4.32 9.01
C THR A 77 -0.05 4.46 7.64
N THR A 78 -1.21 5.11 7.58
CA THR A 78 -1.85 5.48 6.31
C THR A 78 -1.00 6.48 5.53
N LEU A 79 -0.50 7.53 6.18
CA LEU A 79 0.43 8.47 5.57
C LEU A 79 1.69 7.76 5.08
N ALA A 80 2.21 6.83 5.86
CA ALA A 80 3.42 6.06 5.54
C ALA A 80 3.27 5.25 4.25
N VAL A 81 2.18 4.53 4.07
CA VAL A 81 1.96 3.75 2.84
C VAL A 81 1.70 4.64 1.62
N VAL A 82 1.00 5.76 1.79
CA VAL A 82 0.79 6.75 0.72
C VAL A 82 2.13 7.32 0.24
N MET A 83 3.03 7.70 1.18
CA MET A 83 4.37 8.18 0.85
C MET A 83 5.24 7.09 0.20
N LEU A 84 5.14 5.85 0.66
CA LEU A 84 5.86 4.73 0.08
C LEU A 84 5.47 4.53 -1.39
N LEU A 85 4.17 4.49 -1.69
CA LEU A 85 3.70 4.30 -3.06
C LEU A 85 3.99 5.52 -3.96
N LEU A 86 3.98 6.72 -3.41
CA LEU A 86 4.42 7.92 -4.13
C LEU A 86 5.88 7.78 -4.59
N VAL A 87 6.78 7.36 -3.67
CA VAL A 87 8.22 7.18 -3.97
C VAL A 87 8.44 6.03 -4.96
N ILE A 88 7.73 4.91 -4.79
CA ILE A 88 7.78 3.81 -5.75
C ILE A 88 7.37 4.29 -7.15
N GLY A 89 6.30 5.08 -7.24
CA GLY A 89 5.85 5.69 -8.48
C GLY A 89 6.91 6.57 -9.14
N LEU A 90 7.67 7.36 -8.35
CA LEU A 90 8.77 8.19 -8.86
C LEU A 90 9.90 7.38 -9.54
N GLU A 91 10.05 6.12 -9.20
CA GLU A 91 11.08 5.24 -9.76
C GLU A 91 10.62 4.46 -10.99
N VAL A 92 9.32 4.45 -11.29
CA VAL A 92 8.75 3.73 -12.43
C VAL A 92 9.00 4.47 -13.73
N ASP A 93 9.61 3.79 -14.71
CA ASP A 93 9.74 4.27 -16.09
C ASP A 93 8.46 3.96 -16.88
N LEU A 94 7.67 5.04 -17.14
CA LEU A 94 6.41 4.93 -17.86
C LEU A 94 6.60 4.45 -19.31
N SER A 95 7.70 4.81 -19.97
CA SER A 95 7.97 4.44 -21.36
C SER A 95 8.19 2.93 -21.48
N LEU A 96 8.93 2.36 -20.54
CA LEU A 96 9.22 0.93 -20.47
C LEU A 96 7.96 0.14 -20.07
N LEU A 97 7.17 0.68 -19.15
CA LEU A 97 5.87 0.12 -18.74
C LEU A 97 4.90 0.00 -19.93
N LEU A 98 4.76 1.07 -20.72
CA LEU A 98 3.91 1.06 -21.91
C LEU A 98 4.42 0.10 -23.00
N ARG A 99 5.73 -0.09 -23.11
CA ARG A 99 6.34 -1.07 -24.03
C ARG A 99 5.96 -2.51 -23.68
N HIS A 100 5.85 -2.83 -22.39
CA HIS A 100 5.53 -4.18 -21.89
C HIS A 100 4.08 -4.37 -21.46
N ARG A 101 3.16 -3.45 -21.80
CA ARG A 101 1.77 -3.45 -21.38
C ARG A 101 1.02 -4.76 -21.62
N LYS A 102 1.29 -5.45 -22.73
CA LYS A 102 0.66 -6.75 -23.04
C LYS A 102 1.12 -7.83 -22.07
N ALA A 103 2.42 -7.93 -21.80
CA ALA A 103 2.97 -8.89 -20.85
C ALA A 103 2.39 -8.63 -19.45
N ALA A 104 2.38 -7.38 -18.97
CA ALA A 104 1.81 -7.00 -17.71
C ALA A 104 0.33 -7.37 -17.59
N PHE A 105 -0.47 -7.09 -18.63
CA PHE A 105 -1.90 -7.43 -18.66
C PHE A 105 -2.13 -8.94 -18.58
N TYR A 106 -1.47 -9.75 -19.42
CA TYR A 106 -1.66 -11.21 -19.38
C TYR A 106 -1.15 -11.82 -18.09
N THR A 107 -0.01 -11.35 -17.57
CA THR A 107 0.51 -11.80 -16.28
C THR A 107 -0.47 -11.49 -15.16
N SER A 108 -1.06 -10.29 -15.15
CA SER A 108 -2.07 -9.91 -14.17
C SER A 108 -3.33 -10.79 -14.28
N MET A 109 -3.86 -10.95 -15.50
CA MET A 109 -5.08 -11.75 -15.71
C MET A 109 -4.89 -13.18 -15.21
N ILE A 110 -3.81 -13.84 -15.58
CA ILE A 110 -3.53 -15.22 -15.14
C ILE A 110 -3.23 -15.25 -13.64
N GLY A 111 -2.40 -14.32 -13.15
CA GLY A 111 -2.00 -14.23 -11.74
C GLY A 111 -3.15 -13.92 -10.78
N THR A 112 -4.18 -13.21 -11.24
CA THR A 112 -5.39 -12.90 -10.45
C THR A 112 -6.47 -13.96 -10.63
N MET A 113 -6.76 -14.38 -11.87
CA MET A 113 -7.85 -15.32 -12.15
C MET A 113 -7.58 -16.73 -11.62
N PHE A 114 -6.34 -17.21 -11.70
CA PHE A 114 -6.04 -18.57 -11.24
C PHE A 114 -6.24 -18.74 -9.72
N PRO A 115 -5.66 -17.89 -8.84
CA PRO A 115 -5.93 -17.97 -7.40
C PRO A 115 -7.41 -17.68 -7.06
N PHE A 116 -8.05 -16.75 -7.78
CA PHE A 116 -9.47 -16.46 -7.60
C PHE A 116 -10.35 -17.69 -7.85
N VAL A 117 -10.19 -18.34 -8.99
CA VAL A 117 -11.00 -19.52 -9.35
C VAL A 117 -10.71 -20.66 -8.37
N LEU A 118 -9.46 -20.87 -7.97
CA LEU A 118 -9.10 -21.90 -7.01
C LEU A 118 -9.72 -21.63 -5.64
N GLY A 119 -9.55 -20.41 -5.11
CA GLY A 119 -10.12 -19.99 -3.83
C GLY A 119 -11.66 -20.04 -3.83
N PHE A 120 -12.27 -19.57 -4.90
CA PHE A 120 -13.73 -19.66 -5.09
C PHE A 120 -14.20 -21.11 -5.08
N ALA A 121 -13.59 -21.99 -5.89
CA ALA A 121 -13.97 -23.39 -5.99
C ALA A 121 -13.81 -24.12 -4.65
N LEU A 122 -12.70 -23.91 -3.96
CA LEU A 122 -12.46 -24.54 -2.64
C LEU A 122 -13.47 -24.04 -1.61
N ALA A 123 -13.72 -22.74 -1.49
CA ALA A 123 -14.69 -22.22 -0.54
C ALA A 123 -16.13 -22.57 -0.88
N TYR A 124 -16.47 -22.75 -2.16
CA TYR A 124 -17.80 -23.16 -2.58
C TYR A 124 -18.08 -24.63 -2.29
N HIS A 125 -17.09 -25.52 -2.50
CA HIS A 125 -17.25 -26.98 -2.28
C HIS A 125 -16.94 -27.41 -0.84
N PHE A 126 -16.11 -26.66 -0.12
CA PHE A 126 -15.70 -26.96 1.27
C PHE A 126 -15.90 -25.75 2.20
N PRO A 127 -17.12 -25.21 2.31
CA PRO A 127 -17.37 -23.96 3.03
C PRO A 127 -17.00 -24.04 4.53
N GLU A 128 -17.20 -25.18 5.17
CA GLU A 128 -16.90 -25.38 6.59
C GLU A 128 -15.38 -25.27 6.89
N MET A 129 -14.55 -25.68 5.93
CA MET A 129 -13.09 -25.61 6.04
C MET A 129 -12.55 -24.18 6.06
N PHE A 130 -13.32 -23.23 5.49
CA PHE A 130 -12.99 -21.80 5.46
C PHE A 130 -13.78 -20.98 6.49
N GLY A 131 -14.48 -21.65 7.43
CA GLY A 131 -15.23 -20.96 8.48
C GLY A 131 -16.51 -20.30 8.00
N ALA A 132 -17.15 -20.85 6.95
CA ALA A 132 -18.46 -20.38 6.50
C ALA A 132 -19.48 -20.58 7.61
N GLY A 133 -19.81 -19.50 8.31
CA GLY A 133 -20.84 -19.49 9.36
C GLY A 133 -21.78 -18.30 9.15
N GLY A 134 -23.06 -18.47 9.50
CA GLY A 134 -24.04 -17.38 9.46
C GLY A 134 -24.91 -17.31 8.22
N ASN A 135 -25.63 -16.20 8.07
CA ASN A 135 -26.67 -16.00 7.06
C ASN A 135 -26.16 -15.52 5.68
N ALA A 136 -24.84 -15.48 5.45
CA ALA A 136 -24.30 -15.08 4.14
C ALA A 136 -24.57 -16.16 3.08
N SER A 137 -24.96 -15.74 1.86
CA SER A 137 -25.12 -16.71 0.78
C SER A 137 -23.76 -17.38 0.49
N LEU A 138 -23.78 -18.70 0.26
CA LEU A 138 -22.57 -19.47 -0.07
C LEU A 138 -21.81 -18.88 -1.26
N LEU A 139 -22.54 -18.37 -2.25
CA LEU A 139 -21.95 -17.72 -3.42
C LEU A 139 -21.14 -16.47 -3.05
N VAL A 140 -21.72 -15.60 -2.21
CA VAL A 140 -21.04 -14.36 -1.76
C VAL A 140 -19.78 -14.69 -0.94
N PHE A 141 -19.90 -15.68 -0.05
CA PHE A 141 -18.76 -16.15 0.74
C PHE A 141 -17.63 -16.69 -0.14
N ALA A 142 -17.96 -17.57 -1.10
CA ALA A 142 -16.97 -18.13 -2.03
C ALA A 142 -16.32 -17.05 -2.92
N LEU A 143 -17.09 -16.08 -3.40
CA LEU A 143 -16.56 -14.92 -4.14
C LEU A 143 -15.59 -14.10 -3.26
N PHE A 144 -15.93 -13.87 -2.00
CA PHE A 144 -15.08 -13.15 -1.06
C PHE A 144 -13.75 -13.88 -0.84
N VAL A 145 -13.78 -15.19 -0.55
CA VAL A 145 -12.56 -16.00 -0.36
C VAL A 145 -11.71 -16.02 -1.63
N GLY A 146 -12.34 -16.23 -2.81
CA GLY A 146 -11.64 -16.16 -4.10
C GLY A 146 -10.95 -14.82 -4.31
N THR A 147 -11.62 -13.72 -3.99
CA THR A 147 -11.05 -12.36 -4.09
C THR A 147 -9.88 -12.18 -3.10
N ALA A 148 -10.06 -12.60 -1.85
CA ALA A 148 -9.01 -12.48 -0.83
C ALA A 148 -7.74 -13.27 -1.22
N MET A 149 -7.88 -14.43 -1.87
CA MET A 149 -6.74 -15.22 -2.35
C MET A 149 -6.10 -14.66 -3.63
N SER A 150 -6.77 -13.79 -4.36
CA SER A 150 -6.28 -13.27 -5.65
C SER A 150 -5.59 -11.91 -5.55
N ILE A 151 -5.87 -11.14 -4.49
CA ILE A 151 -5.28 -9.80 -4.30
C ILE A 151 -3.86 -9.93 -3.76
N SER A 152 -2.91 -9.34 -4.46
CA SER A 152 -1.51 -9.23 -4.02
C SER A 152 -1.23 -7.85 -3.44
N ALA A 153 -0.43 -7.78 -2.38
CA ALA A 153 -0.12 -6.52 -1.72
C ALA A 153 0.95 -5.73 -2.50
N LEU A 154 0.52 -4.78 -3.36
CA LEU A 154 1.43 -3.92 -4.13
C LEU A 154 2.56 -3.29 -3.28
N PRO A 155 2.33 -2.75 -2.06
CA PRO A 155 3.41 -2.20 -1.25
C PRO A 155 4.49 -3.22 -0.88
N VAL A 156 4.08 -4.48 -0.59
CA VAL A 156 5.02 -5.56 -0.25
C VAL A 156 5.86 -5.95 -1.46
N ILE A 157 5.23 -6.13 -2.61
CA ILE A 157 5.91 -6.46 -3.88
C ILE A 157 6.92 -5.37 -4.22
N ALA A 158 6.49 -4.12 -4.17
CA ALA A 158 7.32 -2.99 -4.53
C ALA A 158 8.53 -2.84 -3.59
N ARG A 159 8.33 -2.95 -2.28
CA ARG A 159 9.42 -2.92 -1.30
C ARG A 159 10.41 -4.06 -1.52
N THR A 160 9.93 -5.28 -1.74
CA THR A 160 10.79 -6.42 -2.05
C THR A 160 11.63 -6.20 -3.31
N LEU A 161 11.03 -5.68 -4.39
CA LEU A 161 11.76 -5.35 -5.62
C LEU A 161 12.80 -4.24 -5.42
N MET A 162 12.51 -3.26 -4.53
CA MET A 162 13.48 -2.22 -4.16
C MET A 162 14.67 -2.83 -3.42
N ASP A 163 14.44 -3.65 -2.40
CA ASP A 163 15.49 -4.31 -1.62
C ASP A 163 16.37 -5.23 -2.48
N MET A 164 15.79 -5.86 -3.50
CA MET A 164 16.50 -6.69 -4.48
C MET A 164 17.17 -5.88 -5.62
N ASN A 165 17.05 -4.56 -5.64
CA ASN A 165 17.49 -3.68 -6.74
C ASN A 165 16.90 -4.06 -8.11
N MET A 166 15.71 -4.63 -8.13
CA MET A 166 15.02 -5.10 -9.35
C MET A 166 13.88 -4.17 -9.79
N LEU A 167 13.52 -3.16 -9.01
CA LEU A 167 12.36 -2.28 -9.30
C LEU A 167 12.44 -1.63 -10.69
N LYS A 168 13.62 -1.16 -11.10
CA LYS A 168 13.87 -0.54 -12.42
C LYS A 168 14.16 -1.55 -13.55
N SER A 169 14.20 -2.84 -13.25
CA SER A 169 14.39 -3.88 -14.24
C SER A 169 13.13 -4.11 -15.09
N GLN A 170 13.27 -4.68 -16.28
CA GLN A 170 12.14 -5.04 -17.13
C GLN A 170 11.17 -5.98 -16.42
N ILE A 171 11.67 -6.96 -15.67
CA ILE A 171 10.86 -7.91 -14.91
C ILE A 171 10.15 -7.19 -13.76
N GLY A 172 10.87 -6.36 -12.99
CA GLY A 172 10.28 -5.59 -11.89
C GLY A 172 9.14 -4.69 -12.34
N LEU A 173 9.29 -3.99 -13.46
CA LEU A 173 8.24 -3.14 -14.03
C LEU A 173 7.02 -3.94 -14.51
N ILE A 174 7.23 -5.13 -15.10
CA ILE A 174 6.11 -6.02 -15.47
C ILE A 174 5.37 -6.48 -14.21
N ILE A 175 6.09 -6.85 -13.14
CA ILE A 175 5.50 -7.28 -11.86
C ILE A 175 4.67 -6.14 -11.25
N ILE A 176 5.22 -4.93 -11.14
CA ILE A 176 4.51 -3.76 -10.60
C ILE A 176 3.25 -3.45 -11.41
N ALA A 177 3.38 -3.40 -12.75
CA ALA A 177 2.23 -3.16 -13.61
C ALA A 177 1.16 -4.26 -13.47
N SER A 178 1.58 -5.52 -13.38
CA SER A 178 0.66 -6.65 -13.18
C SER A 178 -0.07 -6.56 -11.84
N ALA A 179 0.62 -6.21 -10.76
CA ALA A 179 0.03 -6.02 -9.45
C ALA A 179 -1.01 -4.89 -9.47
N MET A 180 -0.72 -3.75 -10.13
CA MET A 180 -1.68 -2.65 -10.27
C MET A 180 -2.94 -3.06 -11.03
N PHE A 181 -2.81 -3.78 -12.14
CA PHE A 181 -3.97 -4.32 -12.85
C PHE A 181 -4.74 -5.32 -12.00
N GLY A 182 -4.03 -6.16 -11.22
CA GLY A 182 -4.64 -7.10 -10.27
C GLY A 182 -5.45 -6.39 -9.18
N ASP A 183 -4.92 -5.31 -8.61
CA ASP A 183 -5.62 -4.50 -7.62
C ASP A 183 -6.90 -3.90 -8.19
N LEU A 184 -6.86 -3.34 -9.40
CA LEU A 184 -8.06 -2.83 -10.08
C LEU A 184 -9.12 -3.91 -10.29
N LEU A 185 -8.72 -5.11 -10.74
CA LEU A 185 -9.62 -6.25 -10.90
C LEU A 185 -10.21 -6.68 -9.55
N GLY A 186 -9.39 -6.76 -8.51
CA GLY A 186 -9.81 -7.08 -7.15
C GLY A 186 -10.88 -6.10 -6.63
N TRP A 187 -10.67 -4.79 -6.84
CA TRP A 187 -11.66 -3.76 -6.47
C TRP A 187 -12.98 -3.89 -7.24
N ILE A 188 -12.92 -4.19 -8.54
CA ILE A 188 -14.14 -4.43 -9.34
C ILE A 188 -14.91 -5.62 -8.80
N ILE A 189 -14.24 -6.74 -8.55
CA ILE A 189 -14.86 -7.96 -8.01
C ILE A 189 -15.45 -7.69 -6.62
N PHE A 190 -14.68 -7.03 -5.74
CA PHE A 190 -15.11 -6.69 -4.38
C PHE A 190 -16.34 -5.77 -4.37
N SER A 191 -16.40 -4.79 -5.27
CA SER A 191 -17.59 -3.93 -5.42
C SER A 191 -18.82 -4.69 -5.87
N VAL A 192 -18.66 -5.71 -6.74
CA VAL A 192 -19.78 -6.60 -7.12
C VAL A 192 -20.26 -7.41 -5.90
N ILE A 193 -19.33 -7.92 -5.10
CA ILE A 193 -19.65 -8.66 -3.86
C ILE A 193 -20.45 -7.78 -2.89
N LEU A 194 -20.00 -6.54 -2.65
CA LEU A 194 -20.72 -5.59 -1.79
C LEU A 194 -22.12 -5.28 -2.31
N GLY A 195 -22.27 -5.14 -3.64
CA GLY A 195 -23.58 -4.99 -4.29
C GLY A 195 -24.52 -6.18 -4.05
N MET A 196 -23.99 -7.41 -4.11
CA MET A 196 -24.75 -8.64 -3.82
C MET A 196 -25.14 -8.77 -2.34
N MET A 197 -24.37 -8.19 -1.42
CA MET A 197 -24.68 -8.15 0.01
C MET A 197 -25.74 -7.11 0.38
N GLY A 198 -26.19 -6.29 -0.56
CA GLY A 198 -27.17 -5.23 -0.32
C GLY A 198 -26.60 -4.03 0.46
N THR A 199 -25.32 -3.99 0.72
CA THR A 199 -24.61 -2.89 1.42
C THR A 199 -24.08 -1.84 0.47
N GLY A 200 -24.07 -2.12 -0.85
CA GLY A 200 -23.60 -1.24 -1.91
C GLY A 200 -24.73 -0.65 -2.73
N SER A 201 -24.55 0.56 -3.21
CA SER A 201 -25.48 1.16 -4.19
C SER A 201 -25.42 0.41 -5.53
N PRO A 202 -26.58 0.19 -6.21
CA PRO A 202 -26.62 -0.63 -7.41
C PRO A 202 -25.77 -0.07 -8.55
N GLY A 203 -25.16 -0.96 -9.31
CA GLY A 203 -24.53 -0.87 -10.66
C GLY A 203 -24.08 0.47 -11.28
N ASN A 204 -24.76 1.57 -11.03
CA ASN A 204 -24.40 2.90 -11.56
C ASN A 204 -23.13 3.49 -10.93
N GLN A 205 -22.79 3.14 -9.68
CA GLN A 205 -21.58 3.67 -9.03
C GLN A 205 -20.31 3.01 -9.54
N LEU A 206 -20.34 1.72 -9.88
CA LEU A 206 -19.19 0.99 -10.42
C LEU A 206 -18.73 1.57 -11.77
N GLY A 207 -19.67 1.75 -12.70
CA GLY A 207 -19.36 2.34 -14.01
C GLY A 207 -18.79 3.75 -13.87
N THR A 208 -19.36 4.54 -12.95
CA THR A 208 -18.92 5.90 -12.67
C THR A 208 -17.53 5.91 -12.05
N THR A 209 -17.25 5.03 -11.07
CA THR A 209 -15.92 4.92 -10.42
C THR A 209 -14.85 4.52 -11.44
N ILE A 210 -15.11 3.52 -12.29
CA ILE A 210 -14.16 3.09 -13.34
C ILE A 210 -13.91 4.21 -14.34
N LEU A 211 -14.96 4.93 -14.77
CA LEU A 211 -14.83 6.04 -15.71
C LEU A 211 -14.06 7.21 -15.11
N LEU A 212 -14.34 7.58 -13.85
CA LEU A 212 -13.64 8.65 -13.16
C LEU A 212 -12.19 8.28 -12.87
N LEU A 213 -11.92 7.04 -12.46
CA LEU A 213 -10.56 6.54 -12.23
C LEU A 213 -9.76 6.48 -13.54
N GLY A 214 -10.35 5.96 -14.62
CA GLY A 214 -9.72 5.96 -15.94
C GLY A 214 -9.47 7.38 -16.45
N GLY A 215 -10.43 8.29 -16.27
CA GLY A 215 -10.29 9.72 -16.56
C GLY A 215 -9.17 10.35 -15.73
N PHE A 216 -9.09 10.07 -14.44
CA PHE A 216 -8.02 10.54 -13.55
C PHE A 216 -6.64 10.08 -14.04
N VAL A 217 -6.46 8.80 -14.35
CA VAL A 217 -5.19 8.25 -14.86
C VAL A 217 -4.81 8.93 -16.17
N LEU A 218 -5.74 9.09 -17.12
CA LEU A 218 -5.49 9.77 -18.39
C LEU A 218 -5.12 11.25 -18.18
N VAL A 219 -5.82 11.96 -17.31
CA VAL A 219 -5.54 13.36 -16.98
C VAL A 219 -4.16 13.47 -16.31
N MET A 220 -3.82 12.61 -15.39
CA MET A 220 -2.52 12.64 -14.69
C MET A 220 -1.37 12.32 -15.64
N LEU A 221 -1.49 11.29 -16.45
CA LEU A 221 -0.39 10.81 -17.29
C LEU A 221 -0.23 11.59 -18.61
N ILE A 222 -1.23 12.40 -19.03
CA ILE A 222 -1.14 13.16 -20.30
C ILE A 222 -1.03 14.67 -20.04
N PRO A 223 -2.11 15.43 -19.66
CA PRO A 223 -1.99 16.88 -19.49
C PRO A 223 -1.20 17.28 -18.23
N VAL A 224 -1.45 16.63 -17.07
CA VAL A 224 -0.79 17.01 -15.82
C VAL A 224 0.70 16.70 -15.87
N ARG A 225 1.13 15.56 -16.42
CA ARG A 225 2.54 15.25 -16.68
C ARG A 225 3.23 16.35 -17.50
N ARG A 226 2.59 16.87 -18.58
CA ARG A 226 3.14 17.97 -19.36
C ARG A 226 3.26 19.25 -18.54
N LEU A 227 2.28 19.52 -17.69
CA LEU A 227 2.28 20.67 -16.80
C LEU A 227 3.41 20.55 -15.76
N ILE A 228 3.59 19.38 -15.15
CA ILE A 228 4.67 19.08 -14.20
C ILE A 228 6.03 19.32 -14.85
N ASN A 229 6.25 18.84 -16.07
CA ASN A 229 7.50 19.05 -16.80
C ASN A 229 7.83 20.54 -17.05
N ARG A 230 6.81 21.41 -17.09
CA ARG A 230 7.00 22.88 -17.17
C ARG A 230 7.14 23.53 -15.80
N ALA A 231 6.44 22.99 -14.81
CA ALA A 231 6.42 23.54 -13.45
C ALA A 231 7.73 23.29 -12.70
N ILE A 232 8.34 22.11 -12.83
CA ILE A 232 9.57 21.76 -12.10
C ILE A 232 10.72 22.74 -12.37
N PRO A 233 11.09 23.09 -13.62
CA PRO A 233 12.14 24.09 -13.89
C PRO A 233 11.82 25.47 -13.30
N PHE A 234 10.54 25.89 -13.38
CA PHE A 234 10.10 27.15 -12.80
C PHE A 234 10.24 27.16 -11.27
N LEU A 235 9.83 26.06 -10.61
CA LEU A 235 9.97 25.89 -9.16
C LEU A 235 11.45 25.89 -8.73
N GLN A 236 12.33 25.23 -9.50
CA GLN A 236 13.77 25.21 -9.22
C GLN A 236 14.41 26.60 -9.26
N THR A 237 13.90 27.51 -10.08
CA THR A 237 14.46 28.87 -10.23
C THR A 237 13.86 29.88 -9.27
N LYS A 238 12.63 29.66 -8.79
CA LYS A 238 11.86 30.65 -8.01
C LYS A 238 11.69 30.29 -6.53
N ILE A 239 11.80 29.01 -6.19
CA ILE A 239 11.61 28.52 -4.83
C ILE A 239 12.90 27.85 -4.33
N SER A 240 13.12 27.88 -3.00
CA SER A 240 14.32 27.30 -2.40
C SER A 240 14.44 25.81 -2.71
N TYR A 241 15.53 25.43 -3.34
CA TYR A 241 15.85 24.04 -3.66
C TYR A 241 16.59 23.38 -2.48
N PRO A 242 16.30 22.11 -2.10
CA PRO A 242 15.33 21.15 -2.69
C PRO A 242 13.92 21.27 -2.09
N GLY A 243 13.71 22.04 -1.00
CA GLY A 243 12.49 22.04 -0.20
C GLY A 243 11.22 22.35 -1.00
N GLY A 244 11.26 23.30 -1.92
CA GLY A 244 10.09 23.67 -2.72
C GLY A 244 9.60 22.53 -3.62
N ILE A 245 10.52 21.75 -4.20
CA ILE A 245 10.16 20.58 -5.02
C ILE A 245 9.61 19.46 -4.17
N LEU A 246 10.22 19.21 -3.01
CA LEU A 246 9.73 18.19 -2.06
C LEU A 246 8.28 18.51 -1.64
N ASN A 247 8.00 19.75 -1.25
CA ASN A 247 6.66 20.19 -0.90
C ASN A 247 5.67 20.02 -2.06
N PHE A 248 6.08 20.40 -3.28
CA PHE A 248 5.23 20.24 -4.47
C PHE A 248 4.86 18.77 -4.71
N ILE A 249 5.83 17.85 -4.61
CA ILE A 249 5.62 16.41 -4.77
C ILE A 249 4.63 15.90 -3.72
N PHE A 250 4.81 16.23 -2.45
CA PHE A 250 3.93 15.78 -1.37
C PHE A 250 2.52 16.37 -1.49
N ILE A 251 2.40 17.67 -1.74
CA ILE A 251 1.09 18.32 -1.91
C ILE A 251 0.30 17.65 -3.03
N LEU A 252 0.92 17.45 -4.19
CA LEU A 252 0.25 16.82 -5.31
C LEU A 252 -0.06 15.35 -5.02
N GLY A 253 0.87 14.62 -4.37
CA GLY A 253 0.68 13.24 -3.93
C GLY A 253 -0.51 13.08 -2.99
N PHE A 254 -0.60 13.90 -1.96
CA PHE A 254 -1.70 13.83 -0.98
C PHE A 254 -3.04 14.27 -1.57
N LEU A 255 -3.08 15.29 -2.42
CA LEU A 255 -4.32 15.69 -3.09
C LEU A 255 -4.87 14.58 -3.99
N CYS A 256 -4.01 13.90 -4.74
CA CYS A 256 -4.43 12.80 -5.60
C CYS A 256 -4.77 11.54 -4.81
N ALA A 257 -4.06 11.27 -3.70
CA ALA A 257 -4.42 10.21 -2.76
C ALA A 257 -5.82 10.45 -2.17
N ALA A 258 -6.09 11.68 -1.70
CA ALA A 258 -7.40 12.07 -1.17
C ALA A 258 -8.50 11.96 -2.24
N PHE A 259 -8.20 12.32 -3.48
CA PHE A 259 -9.15 12.22 -4.59
C PHE A 259 -9.52 10.76 -4.90
N THR A 260 -8.54 9.84 -4.94
CA THR A 260 -8.84 8.42 -5.20
C THR A 260 -9.57 7.77 -4.03
N GLU A 261 -9.24 8.12 -2.79
CA GLU A 261 -9.98 7.66 -1.60
C GLU A 261 -11.45 8.14 -1.65
N TRP A 262 -11.68 9.40 -2.03
CA TRP A 262 -13.03 9.94 -2.24
C TRP A 262 -13.81 9.20 -3.34
N LEU A 263 -13.13 8.71 -4.38
CA LEU A 263 -13.74 7.87 -5.43
C LEU A 263 -14.09 6.45 -4.95
N GLY A 264 -13.73 6.07 -3.72
CA GLY A 264 -13.86 4.71 -3.20
C GLY A 264 -12.76 3.76 -3.66
N VAL A 265 -11.64 4.30 -4.16
CA VAL A 265 -10.41 3.55 -4.50
C VAL A 265 -9.32 3.96 -3.52
N HIS A 266 -8.57 2.99 -3.02
CA HIS A 266 -7.57 3.23 -1.97
C HIS A 266 -6.59 4.36 -2.32
N ALA A 267 -6.29 5.25 -1.34
CA ALA A 267 -5.43 6.42 -1.47
C ALA A 267 -4.05 6.14 -2.09
N ILE A 268 -3.50 4.95 -1.85
CA ILE A 268 -2.20 4.50 -2.39
C ILE A 268 -2.15 4.59 -3.91
N PHE A 269 -3.28 4.37 -4.59
CA PHE A 269 -3.36 4.38 -6.04
C PHE A 269 -3.13 5.78 -6.61
N GLY A 270 -3.77 6.81 -6.02
CA GLY A 270 -3.58 8.21 -6.41
C GLY A 270 -2.15 8.68 -6.22
N ALA A 271 -1.55 8.35 -5.07
CA ALA A 271 -0.15 8.67 -4.78
C ALA A 271 0.81 8.00 -5.78
N PHE A 272 0.59 6.73 -6.11
CA PHE A 272 1.41 6.02 -7.07
C PHE A 272 1.35 6.65 -8.47
N ILE A 273 0.15 6.92 -9.01
CA ILE A 273 -0.03 7.51 -10.35
C ILE A 273 0.64 8.89 -10.46
N VAL A 274 0.54 9.69 -9.40
CA VAL A 274 1.26 10.98 -9.32
C VAL A 274 2.76 10.74 -9.31
N GLY A 275 3.24 9.78 -8.52
CA GLY A 275 4.65 9.40 -8.49
C GLY A 275 5.17 9.08 -9.89
N VAL A 276 4.46 8.24 -10.65
CA VAL A 276 4.79 7.90 -12.05
C VAL A 276 4.80 9.13 -12.95
N ALA A 277 3.80 10.02 -12.81
CA ALA A 277 3.72 11.24 -13.63
C ALA A 277 4.87 12.22 -13.38
N ILE A 278 5.34 12.32 -12.12
CA ILE A 278 6.46 13.19 -11.71
C ILE A 278 7.80 12.52 -12.02
N GLY A 279 7.95 11.21 -11.73
CA GLY A 279 9.18 10.44 -11.87
C GLY A 279 9.73 10.40 -13.28
N ASP A 280 8.83 10.44 -14.27
CA ASP A 280 9.17 10.48 -15.69
C ASP A 280 9.62 11.89 -16.18
N SER A 281 9.68 12.89 -15.29
CA SER A 281 10.16 14.23 -15.64
C SER A 281 11.67 14.27 -15.74
N ALA A 282 12.18 14.66 -16.92
CA ALA A 282 13.62 14.86 -17.15
C ALA A 282 14.26 15.95 -16.27
N HIS A 283 13.43 16.78 -15.64
CA HIS A 283 13.88 17.91 -14.81
C HIS A 283 13.94 17.57 -13.32
N LEU A 284 13.42 16.40 -12.89
CA LEU A 284 13.53 15.97 -11.50
C LEU A 284 14.94 15.41 -11.25
N SER A 285 15.68 16.06 -10.34
CA SER A 285 17.04 15.63 -10.04
C SER A 285 17.06 14.29 -9.29
N GLU A 286 18.04 13.45 -9.60
CA GLU A 286 18.26 12.18 -8.89
C GLU A 286 18.53 12.41 -7.39
N LYS A 287 19.15 13.53 -7.02
CA LYS A 287 19.33 13.91 -5.61
C LYS A 287 18.00 14.09 -4.87
N THR A 288 17.00 14.69 -5.52
CA THR A 288 15.66 14.85 -4.92
C THR A 288 14.98 13.49 -4.75
N LYS A 289 15.07 12.61 -5.76
CA LYS A 289 14.55 11.25 -5.67
C LYS A 289 15.21 10.48 -4.52
N GLU A 290 16.54 10.57 -4.41
CA GLU A 290 17.32 9.90 -3.36
C GLU A 290 16.94 10.37 -1.95
N ILE A 291 16.76 11.67 -1.73
CA ILE A 291 16.30 12.22 -0.44
C ILE A 291 14.93 11.63 -0.06
N LEU A 292 13.98 11.63 -1.02
CA LEU A 292 12.65 11.07 -0.80
C LEU A 292 12.71 9.58 -0.53
N HIS A 293 13.47 8.86 -1.34
CA HIS A 293 13.66 7.42 -1.22
C HIS A 293 14.17 7.08 0.18
N GLN A 294 15.32 7.64 0.60
CA GLN A 294 15.91 7.33 1.89
C GLN A 294 15.03 7.71 3.07
N PHE A 295 14.38 8.87 3.01
CA PHE A 295 13.49 9.30 4.08
C PHE A 295 12.28 8.37 4.24
N VAL A 296 11.62 8.02 3.13
CA VAL A 296 10.42 7.19 3.16
C VAL A 296 10.76 5.74 3.49
N THR A 297 11.80 5.18 2.90
CA THR A 297 12.14 3.76 3.08
C THR A 297 12.74 3.45 4.45
N ASN A 298 13.40 4.42 5.11
CA ASN A 298 14.00 4.19 6.42
C ASN A 298 13.12 4.59 7.61
N ILE A 299 12.08 5.42 7.40
CA ILE A 299 11.20 5.88 8.48
C ILE A 299 9.76 5.41 8.27
N PHE A 300 9.17 5.75 7.14
CA PHE A 300 7.76 5.49 6.92
C PHE A 300 7.45 4.04 6.55
N ALA A 301 8.23 3.43 5.66
CA ALA A 301 7.98 2.04 5.27
C ALA A 301 8.02 1.08 6.46
N PRO A 302 9.03 1.14 7.38
CA PRO A 302 9.04 0.30 8.58
C PRO A 302 7.80 0.49 9.47
N LEU A 303 7.32 1.73 9.68
CA LEU A 303 6.12 2.00 10.47
C LEU A 303 4.88 1.32 9.85
N PHE A 304 4.76 1.38 8.53
CA PHE A 304 3.67 0.72 7.83
C PHE A 304 3.75 -0.81 7.97
N PHE A 305 4.91 -1.43 7.70
CA PHE A 305 5.02 -2.89 7.72
C PHE A 305 4.94 -3.48 9.13
N VAL A 306 5.48 -2.79 10.13
CA VAL A 306 5.27 -3.16 11.54
C VAL A 306 3.79 -3.09 11.91
N SER A 307 3.06 -2.07 11.46
CA SER A 307 1.63 -1.94 11.74
C SER A 307 0.79 -3.09 11.16
N ILE A 308 1.22 -3.68 10.03
CA ILE A 308 0.60 -4.89 9.48
C ILE A 308 0.84 -6.08 10.41
N GLY A 309 2.09 -6.29 10.84
CA GLY A 309 2.44 -7.37 11.76
C GLY A 309 1.74 -7.27 13.11
N LEU A 310 1.56 -6.03 13.64
CA LEU A 310 0.83 -5.78 14.88
C LEU A 310 -0.66 -6.23 14.86
N LYS A 311 -1.26 -6.31 13.67
CA LYS A 311 -2.65 -6.76 13.51
C LYS A 311 -2.80 -8.28 13.47
N VAL A 312 -1.70 -9.01 13.41
CA VAL A 312 -1.70 -10.48 13.33
C VAL A 312 -1.82 -11.07 14.74
N ASP A 313 -2.90 -11.79 14.99
CA ASP A 313 -3.11 -12.57 16.20
C ASP A 313 -3.33 -14.03 15.84
N PHE A 314 -2.26 -14.82 15.95
CA PHE A 314 -2.33 -16.25 15.62
C PHE A 314 -3.18 -17.04 16.62
N PHE A 315 -3.23 -16.62 17.88
CA PHE A 315 -3.98 -17.36 18.90
C PHE A 315 -5.49 -17.12 18.76
N ALA A 316 -5.91 -15.89 18.49
CA ALA A 316 -7.33 -15.59 18.30
C ALA A 316 -7.89 -16.14 16.97
N ASN A 317 -7.05 -16.28 15.95
CA ASN A 317 -7.51 -16.69 14.62
C ASN A 317 -7.45 -18.21 14.38
N PHE A 318 -6.79 -18.98 15.25
CA PHE A 318 -6.66 -20.44 15.12
C PHE A 318 -7.27 -21.23 16.29
N SER A 319 -8.01 -20.55 17.20
CA SER A 319 -8.72 -21.17 18.32
C SER A 319 -10.15 -21.55 17.99
#